data_9b6a9c38779feacf555792e81019a875
#
_entry.id   9b6a9c38779feacf555792e81019a875
#
_cell.length_a   1.000
_cell.length_b   1.000
_cell.length_c   1.000
_cell.angle_alpha   90.00
_cell.angle_beta   90.00
_cell.angle_gamma   90.00
#
_symmetry.space_group_name_H-M   'P 1'
#
loop_
_entity.id
_entity.type
_entity.pdbx_description
1 polymer ?
#
loop_
_entity_poly.entity_id
_entity_poly.type
_entity_poly.pdbx_seq_one_letter_code
_entity_poly.pdbx_strand_id
1 'polypeptide(L)'
;MPKRHLTDASIQRFRVPASGTVEYFDLGYPGLALRIGQGGAKSFVLFYRNVGGTLRRETLGRLPGVSLASAREAWRKAREAIAMAVSPSASLTN
;
A
#
# COMPACT_ATOMS: atom_id res chain seq x y z
N MET A 1 -3.55 -3.94 -13.11
CA MET A 1 -2.28 -3.92 -12.40
C MET A 1 -1.99 -5.28 -11.86
N PRO A 2 -0.72 -5.69 -11.86
CA PRO A 2 -0.41 -7.04 -11.41
C PRO A 2 -0.67 -7.21 -9.92
N LYS A 3 -1.17 -8.37 -9.56
CA LYS A 3 -1.38 -8.76 -8.18
C LYS A 3 -0.48 -9.94 -7.88
N ARG A 4 0.22 -9.87 -6.76
CA ARG A 4 1.14 -10.92 -6.35
C ARG A 4 1.08 -11.10 -4.86
N HIS A 5 1.39 -12.30 -4.41
CA HIS A 5 1.58 -12.53 -2.98
C HIS A 5 2.98 -12.05 -2.64
N LEU A 6 3.07 -10.89 -2.00
CA LEU A 6 4.37 -10.29 -1.71
C LEU A 6 5.08 -11.05 -0.60
N THR A 7 6.35 -11.33 -0.82
CA THR A 7 7.25 -11.88 0.19
C THR A 7 8.57 -11.13 0.08
N ASP A 8 9.38 -11.22 1.13
CA ASP A 8 10.69 -10.58 1.10
C ASP A 8 11.50 -11.05 -0.10
N ALA A 9 11.45 -12.35 -0.39
CA ALA A 9 12.18 -12.90 -1.53
C ALA A 9 11.66 -12.36 -2.84
N SER A 10 10.32 -12.31 -3.02
CA SER A 10 9.76 -11.84 -4.27
C SER A 10 10.04 -10.37 -4.49
N ILE A 11 10.03 -9.57 -3.42
CA ILE A 11 10.31 -8.15 -3.52
C ILE A 11 11.72 -7.92 -4.05
N GLN A 12 12.67 -8.72 -3.61
CA GLN A 12 14.05 -8.58 -4.08
C GLN A 12 14.23 -9.04 -5.51
N ARG A 13 13.36 -9.93 -5.99
CA ARG A 13 13.44 -10.45 -7.35
C ARG A 13 12.74 -9.59 -8.39
N PHE A 14 11.88 -8.68 -7.97
CA PHE A 14 11.16 -7.84 -8.92
C PHE A 14 12.15 -6.98 -9.69
N ARG A 15 11.94 -6.96 -11.01
CA ARG A 15 12.79 -6.18 -11.89
C ARG A 15 12.42 -4.71 -11.82
N VAL A 16 13.43 -3.87 -11.94
CA VAL A 16 13.22 -2.44 -12.09
C VAL A 16 12.68 -2.19 -13.49
N PRO A 17 11.58 -1.42 -13.63
CA PRO A 17 11.04 -1.15 -14.97
C PRO A 17 12.02 -0.31 -15.78
N ALA A 18 11.97 -0.49 -17.10
CA ALA A 18 12.83 0.25 -18.02
C ALA A 18 12.51 1.73 -18.00
N SER A 19 11.25 2.08 -17.77
CA SER A 19 10.81 3.47 -17.67
C SER A 19 9.57 3.54 -16.80
N GLY A 20 9.34 4.68 -16.18
CA GLY A 20 8.16 4.90 -15.35
C GLY A 20 8.19 4.13 -14.06
N THR A 21 7.02 3.72 -13.62
CA THR A 21 6.86 2.95 -12.37
C THR A 21 5.94 1.78 -12.60
N VAL A 22 6.11 0.74 -11.78
CA VAL A 22 5.21 -0.40 -11.77
C VAL A 22 4.77 -0.62 -10.33
N GLU A 23 3.51 -1.08 -10.17
CA GLU A 23 2.94 -1.33 -8.85
C GLU A 23 2.45 -2.77 -8.82
N TYR A 24 2.85 -3.51 -7.78
CA TYR A 24 2.42 -4.87 -7.54
C TYR A 24 1.56 -4.89 -6.30
N PHE A 25 0.27 -5.21 -6.48
CA PHE A 25 -0.65 -5.27 -5.35
C PHE A 25 -0.49 -6.59 -4.60
N ASP A 26 -0.54 -6.50 -3.28
CA ASP A 26 -0.37 -7.66 -2.42
C ASP A 26 -1.69 -8.42 -2.31
N LEU A 27 -1.69 -9.67 -2.75
CA LEU A 27 -2.86 -10.53 -2.55
C LEU A 27 -3.06 -10.73 -1.05
N GLY A 28 -4.27 -10.60 -0.59
CA GLY A 28 -4.57 -10.74 0.82
C GLY A 28 -4.49 -9.46 1.63
N TYR A 29 -3.96 -8.38 1.03
CA TYR A 29 -3.89 -7.09 1.69
C TYR A 29 -4.44 -6.03 0.73
N PRO A 30 -5.76 -5.96 0.57
CA PRO A 30 -6.36 -5.08 -0.44
C PRO A 30 -5.91 -3.64 -0.31
N GLY A 31 -5.44 -3.08 -1.40
CA GLY A 31 -4.96 -1.70 -1.43
C GLY A 31 -3.50 -1.52 -1.10
N LEU A 32 -2.84 -2.56 -0.58
CA LEU A 32 -1.39 -2.48 -0.32
C LEU A 32 -0.64 -2.83 -1.59
N ALA A 33 0.30 -1.99 -1.98
CA ALA A 33 1.09 -2.20 -3.18
C ALA A 33 2.55 -1.88 -2.94
N LEU A 34 3.41 -2.57 -3.69
CA LEU A 34 4.83 -2.23 -3.77
C LEU A 34 5.04 -1.46 -5.06
N ARG A 35 5.56 -0.26 -4.97
CA ARG A 35 5.83 0.58 -6.10
C ARG A 35 7.32 0.60 -6.39
N ILE A 36 7.68 0.32 -7.65
CA ILE A 36 9.07 0.30 -8.08
C ILE A 36 9.25 1.31 -9.19
N GLY A 37 10.12 2.27 -8.99
CA GLY A 37 10.43 3.27 -9.99
C GLY A 37 11.59 2.84 -10.89
N GLN A 38 11.71 3.50 -12.02
CA GLN A 38 12.76 3.19 -12.99
C GLN A 38 14.16 3.39 -12.42
N GLY A 39 14.29 4.20 -11.38
CA GLY A 39 15.56 4.38 -10.71
C GLY A 39 15.91 3.31 -9.69
N GLY A 40 15.03 2.32 -9.50
CA GLY A 40 15.25 1.23 -8.58
C GLY A 40 14.68 1.45 -7.19
N ALA A 41 14.12 2.62 -6.92
CA ALA A 41 13.52 2.89 -5.62
C ALA A 41 12.26 2.06 -5.43
N LYS A 42 12.13 1.45 -4.26
CA LYS A 42 10.96 0.64 -3.90
C LYS A 42 10.29 1.24 -2.68
N SER A 43 8.98 1.36 -2.73
CA SER A 43 8.20 1.89 -1.61
C SER A 43 6.89 1.17 -1.49
N PHE A 44 6.34 1.16 -0.27
CA PHE A 44 5.02 0.59 -0.03
C PHE A 44 4.00 1.71 -0.04
N VAL A 45 2.89 1.47 -0.73
CA VAL A 45 1.84 2.46 -0.94
C VAL A 45 0.50 1.83 -0.57
N LEU A 46 -0.34 2.59 0.10
CA LEU A 46 -1.70 2.20 0.41
C LEU A 46 -2.65 2.98 -0.48
N PHE A 47 -3.49 2.24 -1.21
CA PHE A 47 -4.58 2.84 -1.98
C PHE A 47 -5.88 2.64 -1.22
N TYR A 48 -6.66 3.69 -1.07
CA TYR A 48 -7.94 3.60 -0.39
C TYR A 48 -8.87 4.68 -0.90
N ARG A 49 -10.16 4.53 -0.63
CA ARG A 49 -11.13 5.57 -0.94
C ARG A 49 -11.50 6.29 0.35
N ASN A 50 -11.52 7.62 0.29
CA ASN A 50 -11.90 8.40 1.46
C ASN A 50 -13.42 8.43 1.59
N VAL A 51 -13.91 9.16 2.56
CA VAL A 51 -15.34 9.26 2.85
C VAL A 51 -16.14 9.71 1.64
N GLY A 52 -15.57 10.62 0.85
CA GLY A 52 -16.22 11.12 -0.36
C GLY A 52 -16.14 10.19 -1.54
N GLY A 53 -15.52 9.03 -1.41
CA GLY A 53 -15.37 8.08 -2.51
C GLY A 53 -14.19 8.35 -3.41
N THR A 54 -13.39 9.35 -3.12
CA THR A 54 -12.21 9.70 -3.92
C THR A 54 -11.08 8.72 -3.61
N LEU A 55 -10.46 8.21 -4.67
CA LEU A 55 -9.31 7.32 -4.51
C LEU A 55 -8.11 8.12 -4.01
N ARG A 56 -7.50 7.65 -2.94
CA ARG A 56 -6.33 8.26 -2.34
C ARG A 56 -5.18 7.28 -2.31
N ARG A 57 -3.98 7.83 -2.26
CA ARG A 57 -2.76 7.04 -2.20
C ARG A 57 -1.86 7.62 -1.12
N GLU A 58 -1.37 6.74 -0.25
CA GLU A 58 -0.50 7.16 0.84
C GLU A 58 0.74 6.29 0.86
N THR A 59 1.91 6.90 0.87
CA THR A 59 3.16 6.16 0.96
C THR A 59 3.39 5.74 2.40
N LEU A 60 3.53 4.43 2.62
CA LEU A 60 3.76 3.89 3.95
C LEU A 60 5.23 3.91 4.34
N GLY A 61 6.12 3.83 3.36
CA GLY A 61 7.54 3.87 3.62
C GLY A 61 8.33 3.31 2.47
N ARG A 62 9.64 3.45 2.55
CA ARG A 62 10.56 3.01 1.49
C ARG A 62 11.44 1.88 1.99
N LEU A 63 11.76 0.97 1.07
CA LEU A 63 12.77 -0.04 1.33
C LEU A 63 14.15 0.59 1.19
N PRO A 64 15.13 0.13 1.97
CA PRO A 64 15.05 -0.94 2.96
C PRO A 64 14.61 -0.49 4.35
N GLY A 65 14.34 0.79 4.55
CA GLY A 65 14.01 1.32 5.86
C GLY A 65 12.74 0.70 6.45
N VAL A 66 11.75 0.42 5.59
CA VAL A 66 10.49 -0.20 6.01
C VAL A 66 10.43 -1.59 5.41
N SER A 67 10.21 -2.60 6.25
CA SER A 67 10.09 -3.99 5.81
C SER A 67 8.66 -4.29 5.37
N LEU A 68 8.49 -5.42 4.69
CA LEU A 68 7.16 -5.88 4.31
C LEU A 68 6.29 -6.08 5.54
N ALA A 69 6.83 -6.65 6.61
CA ALA A 69 6.07 -6.85 7.83
C ALA A 69 5.61 -5.52 8.42
N SER A 70 6.49 -4.53 8.43
CA SER A 70 6.13 -3.19 8.92
C SER A 70 5.07 -2.53 8.03
N ALA A 71 5.18 -2.72 6.72
CA ALA A 71 4.20 -2.17 5.80
C ALA A 71 2.83 -2.79 6.01
N ARG A 72 2.78 -4.11 6.24
CA ARG A 72 1.51 -4.78 6.49
C ARG A 72 0.89 -4.35 7.81
N GLU A 73 1.71 -4.08 8.81
CA GLU A 73 1.21 -3.56 10.07
C GLU A 73 0.65 -2.15 9.89
N ALA A 74 1.35 -1.30 9.15
CA ALA A 74 0.86 0.03 8.84
C ALA A 74 -0.43 -0.03 8.03
N TRP A 75 -0.53 -0.97 7.09
CA TRP A 75 -1.74 -1.20 6.32
C TRP A 75 -2.92 -1.53 7.24
N ARG A 76 -2.69 -2.44 8.19
CA ARG A 76 -3.75 -2.85 9.12
C ARG A 76 -4.24 -1.67 9.94
N LYS A 77 -3.32 -0.88 10.47
CA LYS A 77 -3.67 0.30 11.27
C LYS A 77 -4.40 1.35 10.43
N ALA A 78 -3.95 1.56 9.21
CA ALA A 78 -4.59 2.53 8.34
C ALA A 78 -6.00 2.10 7.98
N ARG A 79 -6.22 0.82 7.72
CA ARG A 79 -7.55 0.32 7.42
C ARG A 79 -8.49 0.42 8.61
N GLU A 80 -7.99 0.20 9.80
CA GLU A 80 -8.79 0.41 11.01
C GLU A 80 -9.21 1.87 11.14
N ALA A 81 -8.28 2.78 10.89
CA ALA A 81 -8.58 4.20 10.97
C ALA A 81 -9.60 4.62 9.92
N ILE A 82 -9.46 4.09 8.69
CA ILE A 82 -10.41 4.39 7.62
C ILE A 82 -11.78 3.84 7.96
N ALA A 83 -11.85 2.63 8.47
CA ALA A 83 -13.12 2.03 8.84
C ALA A 83 -13.81 2.83 9.94
N MET A 84 -13.05 3.31 10.91
CA MET A 84 -13.61 4.14 11.97
C MET A 84 -14.11 5.47 11.41
N ALA A 85 -13.39 6.04 10.47
CA ALA A 85 -13.77 7.33 9.89
C ALA A 85 -15.05 7.25 9.08
N VAL A 86 -15.34 6.09 8.48
CA VAL A 86 -16.53 5.94 7.65
C VAL A 86 -17.66 5.21 8.36
N SER A 87 -17.44 4.76 9.59
CA SER A 87 -18.49 4.02 10.29
C SER A 87 -19.59 4.98 10.71
N PRO A 88 -20.84 4.53 10.76
CA PRO A 88 -21.95 5.39 11.17
C PRO A 88 -21.76 5.95 12.57
N SER A 89 -21.20 5.19 13.47
CA SER A 89 -20.99 5.71 14.81
C SER A 89 -19.94 6.81 14.82
N ALA A 90 -18.90 6.67 14.02
CA ALA A 90 -17.90 7.72 13.89
C ALA A 90 -18.52 8.95 13.24
N SER A 91 -19.35 8.74 12.25
CA SER A 91 -19.97 9.89 11.58
C SER A 91 -20.98 10.57 12.46
N LEU A 92 -21.57 9.86 13.37
CA LEU A 92 -22.51 10.48 14.29
C LEU A 92 -21.84 11.37 15.29
N THR A 93 -20.62 11.08 15.57
CA THR A 93 -19.86 11.91 16.50
C THR A 93 -19.26 13.09 15.82
N ASN A 94 -19.56 13.16 14.58
CA ASN A 94 -18.92 14.18 13.80
C ASN A 94 -19.84 15.02 13.07
#